data_d89c34a457335c0e6bf2594c59bb8a3e
#
_entry.id   d89c34a457335c0e6bf2594c59bb8a3e
#
_cell.length_a   1.000
_cell.length_b   1.000
_cell.length_c   1.000
_cell.angle_alpha   90.00
_cell.angle_beta   90.00
_cell.angle_gamma   90.00
#
_symmetry.space_group_name_H-M   'P 1'
#
loop_
_entity.id
_entity.type
_entity.pdbx_description
1 polymer ?
#
loop_
_entity_poly.entity_id
_entity_poly.type
_entity_poly.pdbx_seq_one_letter_code
_entity_poly.pdbx_strand_id
1 'polypeptide(L)'
;IAPFMEKRYSSEHTWSPSRLEYYGTCPYQFYIRTALGLEARAVPQLGLEPGQLGSMLHKILEDTYRNASDPKDIEAVLSSLEIIAGQVFSDAPRQFGFRPSTLWENEKAELLDKLRLTVQALVAETDWTPIEFEMEFGKGDYPPLIIDLGAEVLRIRGVVDRVDRNSSGQLRVIDYKSGSTHLTANDLKDGHRLQLPIYALAVRDARKLGIPVEGIYWKILGAEAGSLKLSKFKTDTNQGVDAAIEVMMAHLVRIVNGIRSAEFPSKTPRVGCPSYCPGAQWCWRFEPEY
;
A
#
# COMPACT_ATOMS: atom_id res chain seq x y z
N ILE A 1 -11.39 29.24 -0.15
CA ILE A 1 -10.75 27.92 -0.39
C ILE A 1 -11.79 26.80 -0.27
N ALA A 2 -12.65 26.78 0.78
CA ALA A 2 -13.61 25.68 0.98
C ALA A 2 -14.53 25.44 -0.25
N PRO A 3 -15.19 26.41 -0.90
CA PRO A 3 -16.02 26.14 -2.07
C PRO A 3 -15.26 25.54 -3.25
N PHE A 4 -13.97 25.88 -3.39
CA PHE A 4 -13.10 25.27 -4.40
C PHE A 4 -12.79 23.80 -4.05
N MET A 5 -12.49 23.51 -2.80
CA MET A 5 -12.19 22.16 -2.34
C MET A 5 -13.41 21.25 -2.43
N GLU A 6 -14.58 21.75 -2.05
CA GLU A 6 -15.84 21.06 -2.17
C GLU A 6 -16.18 20.67 -3.63
N LYS A 7 -15.99 21.61 -4.56
CA LYS A 7 -16.17 21.35 -5.98
C LYS A 7 -15.14 20.35 -6.53
N ARG A 8 -13.86 20.49 -6.16
CA ARG A 8 -12.77 19.63 -6.65
C ARG A 8 -12.88 18.20 -6.13
N TYR A 9 -13.32 18.04 -4.89
CA TYR A 9 -13.45 16.77 -4.20
C TYR A 9 -14.93 16.39 -3.95
N SER A 10 -15.78 16.65 -4.94
CA SER A 10 -17.20 16.30 -4.92
C SER A 10 -17.43 14.78 -4.88
N SER A 11 -18.68 14.34 -4.84
CA SER A 11 -19.06 12.92 -4.90
C SER A 11 -18.60 12.20 -6.18
N GLU A 12 -18.31 12.96 -7.25
CA GLU A 12 -17.79 12.42 -8.50
C GLU A 12 -16.26 12.17 -8.46
N HIS A 13 -15.57 12.71 -7.45
CA HIS A 13 -14.13 12.53 -7.33
C HIS A 13 -13.78 11.07 -7.00
N THR A 14 -12.81 10.52 -7.74
CA THR A 14 -12.31 9.17 -7.49
C THR A 14 -11.01 9.24 -6.67
N TRP A 15 -11.06 8.69 -5.47
CA TRP A 15 -9.98 8.68 -4.51
C TRP A 15 -9.00 7.51 -4.74
N SER A 16 -7.81 7.61 -4.17
CA SER A 16 -6.94 6.46 -3.95
C SER A 16 -6.68 6.29 -2.44
N PRO A 17 -6.44 5.06 -1.95
CA PRO A 17 -6.16 4.81 -0.54
C PRO A 17 -5.01 5.67 -0.01
N SER A 18 -3.92 5.79 -0.76
CA SER A 18 -2.75 6.58 -0.37
C SER A 18 -3.05 8.07 -0.18
N ARG A 19 -3.92 8.67 -1.01
CA ARG A 19 -4.31 10.08 -0.84
C ARG A 19 -5.14 10.30 0.42
N LEU A 20 -6.00 9.35 0.77
CA LEU A 20 -6.77 9.38 2.02
C LEU A 20 -5.84 9.23 3.23
N GLU A 21 -4.86 8.35 3.16
CA GLU A 21 -3.83 8.17 4.19
C GLU A 21 -2.95 9.42 4.37
N TYR A 22 -2.62 10.16 3.31
CA TYR A 22 -1.90 11.43 3.45
C TYR A 22 -2.65 12.42 4.34
N TYR A 23 -3.97 12.56 4.14
CA TYR A 23 -4.78 13.42 5.02
C TYR A 23 -4.87 12.83 6.43
N GLY A 24 -5.09 11.53 6.55
CA GLY A 24 -5.13 10.84 7.84
C GLY A 24 -3.87 11.06 8.65
N THR A 25 -2.70 11.00 8.01
CA THR A 25 -1.39 11.19 8.63
C THR A 25 -1.17 12.67 9.00
N CYS A 26 -1.33 13.58 8.04
CA CYS A 26 -1.19 15.01 8.24
C CYS A 26 -2.02 15.78 7.20
N PRO A 27 -3.12 16.46 7.61
CA PRO A 27 -3.94 17.26 6.68
C PRO A 27 -3.14 18.27 5.87
N TYR A 28 -2.12 18.90 6.49
CA TYR A 28 -1.24 19.84 5.80
C TYR A 28 -0.38 19.19 4.72
N GLN A 29 0.13 17.96 4.95
CA GLN A 29 0.84 17.19 3.93
C GLN A 29 -0.05 16.89 2.71
N PHE A 30 -1.30 16.48 2.96
CA PHE A 30 -2.27 16.28 1.88
C PHE A 30 -2.48 17.57 1.07
N TYR A 31 -2.65 18.71 1.76
CA TYR A 31 -2.85 20.01 1.10
C TYR A 31 -1.69 20.35 0.18
N ILE A 32 -0.46 20.29 0.69
CA ILE A 32 0.72 20.62 -0.12
C ILE A 32 0.90 19.62 -1.28
N ARG A 33 0.90 18.33 -0.97
CA ARG A 33 1.22 17.28 -1.93
C ARG A 33 0.10 17.03 -2.94
N THR A 34 -1.14 16.98 -2.46
CA THR A 34 -2.28 16.54 -3.28
C THR A 34 -3.09 17.70 -3.83
N ALA A 35 -3.39 18.70 -3.00
CA ALA A 35 -4.20 19.84 -3.45
C ALA A 35 -3.38 20.86 -4.24
N LEU A 36 -2.15 21.17 -3.83
CA LEU A 36 -1.25 22.07 -4.53
C LEU A 36 -0.35 21.39 -5.57
N GLY A 37 -0.17 20.06 -5.48
CA GLY A 37 0.71 19.30 -6.39
C GLY A 37 2.20 19.59 -6.18
N LEU A 38 2.60 20.03 -4.97
CA LEU A 38 4.00 20.31 -4.67
C LEU A 38 4.67 19.03 -4.14
N GLU A 39 5.86 18.74 -4.65
CA GLU A 39 6.67 17.61 -4.23
C GLU A 39 7.94 18.10 -3.50
N ALA A 40 8.48 17.25 -2.63
CA ALA A 40 9.79 17.51 -2.05
C ALA A 40 10.83 17.55 -3.16
N ARG A 41 11.80 18.46 -3.04
CA ARG A 41 12.91 18.52 -3.99
C ARG A 41 13.67 17.20 -3.95
N ALA A 42 13.78 16.54 -5.09
CA ALA A 42 14.59 15.34 -5.22
C ALA A 42 16.05 15.67 -4.90
N VAL A 43 16.62 14.92 -3.96
CA VAL A 43 18.07 14.96 -3.70
C VAL A 43 18.67 13.82 -4.51
N PRO A 44 19.64 14.08 -5.41
CA PRO A 44 20.28 13.01 -6.17
C PRO A 44 20.85 11.94 -5.24
N GLN A 45 20.44 10.70 -5.45
CA GLN A 45 20.90 9.54 -4.71
C GLN A 45 21.75 8.64 -5.62
N LEU A 46 22.68 7.91 -5.02
CA LEU A 46 23.38 6.83 -5.73
C LEU A 46 22.47 5.60 -5.74
N GLY A 47 22.04 5.15 -6.94
CA GLY A 47 21.16 3.99 -7.09
C GLY A 47 19.70 4.33 -7.16
N LEU A 48 18.86 3.42 -6.67
CA LEU A 48 17.39 3.52 -6.74
C LEU A 48 16.81 4.41 -5.64
N GLU A 49 15.87 5.26 -6.00
CA GLU A 49 15.03 5.92 -5.01
C GLU A 49 14.10 4.92 -4.32
N PRO A 50 13.68 5.16 -3.05
CA PRO A 50 12.81 4.21 -2.32
C PRO A 50 11.53 3.82 -3.06
N GLY A 51 10.91 4.76 -3.78
CA GLY A 51 9.72 4.48 -4.60
C GLY A 51 10.03 3.60 -5.82
N GLN A 52 11.18 3.82 -6.46
CA GLN A 52 11.64 3.00 -7.59
C GLN A 52 11.97 1.58 -7.13
N LEU A 53 12.69 1.46 -6.00
CA LEU A 53 12.97 0.17 -5.36
C LEU A 53 11.68 -0.58 -5.05
N GLY A 54 10.70 0.08 -4.43
CA GLY A 54 9.38 -0.51 -4.15
C GLY A 54 8.72 -1.04 -5.42
N SER A 55 8.58 -0.21 -6.45
CA SER A 55 7.95 -0.59 -7.72
C SER A 55 8.66 -1.76 -8.39
N MET A 56 10.01 -1.79 -8.34
CA MET A 56 10.80 -2.88 -8.89
C MET A 56 10.55 -4.20 -8.16
N LEU A 57 10.55 -4.18 -6.82
CA LEU A 57 10.32 -5.38 -6.00
C LEU A 57 8.89 -5.93 -6.18
N HIS A 58 7.87 -5.06 -6.24
CA HIS A 58 6.49 -5.48 -6.54
C HIS A 58 6.41 -6.15 -7.91
N LYS A 59 7.03 -5.54 -8.93
CA LYS A 59 7.05 -6.12 -10.28
C LYS A 59 7.73 -7.50 -10.33
N ILE A 60 8.86 -7.66 -9.62
CA ILE A 60 9.52 -8.98 -9.54
C ILE A 60 8.60 -10.00 -8.89
N LEU A 61 7.95 -9.68 -7.76
CA LEU A 61 7.06 -10.63 -7.08
C LEU A 61 5.84 -10.97 -7.93
N GLU A 62 5.20 -9.97 -8.55
CA GLU A 62 4.08 -10.19 -9.47
C GLU A 62 4.46 -11.17 -10.57
N ASP A 63 5.52 -10.85 -11.33
CA ASP A 63 5.93 -11.65 -12.48
C ASP A 63 6.43 -13.04 -12.06
N THR A 64 7.09 -13.15 -10.92
CA THR A 64 7.53 -14.43 -10.37
C THR A 64 6.35 -15.39 -10.20
N TYR A 65 5.31 -14.95 -9.50
CA TYR A 65 4.15 -15.80 -9.25
C TYR A 65 3.30 -16.04 -10.49
N ARG A 66 3.18 -15.06 -11.42
CA ARG A 66 2.46 -15.22 -12.69
C ARG A 66 3.14 -16.21 -13.62
N ASN A 67 4.46 -16.33 -13.57
CA ASN A 67 5.23 -17.22 -14.46
C ASN A 67 5.61 -18.55 -13.81
N ALA A 68 5.42 -18.71 -12.50
CA ALA A 68 5.61 -20.00 -11.83
C ALA A 68 4.59 -21.01 -12.33
N SER A 69 5.03 -22.23 -12.68
CA SER A 69 4.14 -23.31 -13.13
C SER A 69 3.15 -23.76 -12.05
N ASP A 70 3.55 -23.67 -10.79
CA ASP A 70 2.70 -23.85 -9.62
C ASP A 70 3.11 -22.83 -8.53
N PRO A 71 2.23 -21.90 -8.13
CA PRO A 71 2.55 -20.90 -7.12
C PRO A 71 2.68 -21.46 -5.70
N LYS A 72 2.39 -22.74 -5.49
CA LYS A 72 2.56 -23.48 -4.22
C LYS A 72 3.81 -24.36 -4.19
N ASP A 73 4.42 -24.60 -5.33
CA ASP A 73 5.67 -25.35 -5.41
C ASP A 73 6.86 -24.39 -5.26
N ILE A 74 7.60 -24.53 -4.17
CA ILE A 74 8.74 -23.64 -3.86
C ILE A 74 9.82 -23.69 -4.94
N GLU A 75 10.09 -24.83 -5.53
CA GLU A 75 11.11 -24.98 -6.58
C GLU A 75 10.67 -24.26 -7.87
N ALA A 76 9.38 -24.36 -8.23
CA ALA A 76 8.82 -23.64 -9.36
C ALA A 76 8.85 -22.12 -9.15
N VAL A 77 8.51 -21.64 -7.94
CA VAL A 77 8.52 -20.21 -7.62
C VAL A 77 9.95 -19.67 -7.59
N LEU A 78 10.91 -20.38 -6.97
CA LEU A 78 12.30 -19.94 -6.93
C LEU A 78 12.93 -19.94 -8.32
N SER A 79 12.67 -20.94 -9.15
CA SER A 79 13.15 -20.99 -10.54
C SER A 79 12.62 -19.79 -11.36
N SER A 80 11.34 -19.45 -11.19
CA SER A 80 10.75 -18.27 -11.81
C SER A 80 11.39 -16.98 -11.28
N LEU A 81 11.59 -16.88 -9.96
CA LEU A 81 12.20 -15.70 -9.32
C LEU A 81 13.59 -15.42 -9.89
N GLU A 82 14.46 -16.42 -10.04
CA GLU A 82 15.81 -16.25 -10.57
C GLU A 82 15.80 -15.65 -11.98
N ILE A 83 14.91 -16.13 -12.83
CA ILE A 83 14.78 -15.65 -14.22
C ILE A 83 14.26 -14.21 -14.22
N ILE A 84 13.16 -13.95 -13.52
CA ILE A 84 12.50 -12.64 -13.51
C ILE A 84 13.37 -11.59 -12.85
N ALA A 85 13.94 -11.89 -11.68
CA ALA A 85 14.82 -10.93 -10.99
C ALA A 85 16.05 -10.60 -11.83
N GLY A 86 16.67 -11.61 -12.48
CA GLY A 86 17.79 -11.40 -13.40
C GLY A 86 17.45 -10.43 -14.54
N GLN A 87 16.29 -10.56 -15.16
CA GLN A 87 15.83 -9.67 -16.23
C GLN A 87 15.57 -8.25 -15.71
N VAL A 88 14.77 -8.12 -14.64
CA VAL A 88 14.40 -6.81 -14.07
C VAL A 88 15.63 -6.05 -13.57
N PHE A 89 16.56 -6.71 -12.87
CA PHE A 89 17.79 -6.10 -12.40
C PHE A 89 18.73 -5.67 -13.54
N SER A 90 18.76 -6.42 -14.64
CA SER A 90 19.53 -6.06 -15.83
C SER A 90 18.98 -4.79 -16.49
N ASP A 91 17.66 -4.62 -16.52
CA ASP A 91 16.99 -3.47 -17.14
C ASP A 91 16.92 -2.24 -16.21
N ALA A 92 17.02 -2.41 -14.90
CA ALA A 92 16.85 -1.36 -13.90
C ALA A 92 17.73 -0.12 -14.15
N PRO A 93 19.03 -0.21 -14.48
CA PRO A 93 19.86 0.98 -14.74
C PRO A 93 19.33 1.84 -15.86
N ARG A 94 18.83 1.22 -16.93
CA ARG A 94 18.24 1.92 -18.07
C ARG A 94 16.86 2.49 -17.72
N GLN A 95 16.04 1.71 -17.03
CA GLN A 95 14.69 2.09 -16.67
C GLN A 95 14.64 3.25 -15.68
N PHE A 96 15.52 3.26 -14.69
CA PHE A 96 15.56 4.24 -13.61
C PHE A 96 16.66 5.31 -13.77
N GLY A 97 17.46 5.24 -14.82
CA GLY A 97 18.39 6.31 -15.22
C GLY A 97 19.65 6.42 -14.35
N PHE A 98 20.14 5.31 -13.79
CA PHE A 98 21.40 5.31 -13.03
C PHE A 98 22.50 4.49 -13.73
N ARG A 99 23.76 4.71 -13.34
CA ARG A 99 24.89 3.96 -13.87
C ARG A 99 25.16 2.72 -13.04
N PRO A 100 25.28 1.54 -13.67
CA PRO A 100 25.73 0.33 -12.97
C PRO A 100 27.08 0.56 -12.28
N SER A 101 27.21 0.07 -11.06
CA SER A 101 28.41 0.17 -10.25
C SER A 101 28.63 -1.13 -9.48
N THR A 102 29.82 -1.32 -8.90
CA THR A 102 30.07 -2.46 -8.00
C THR A 102 29.09 -2.48 -6.82
N LEU A 103 28.68 -1.31 -6.35
CA LEU A 103 27.66 -1.21 -5.31
C LEU A 103 26.33 -1.81 -5.78
N TRP A 104 25.90 -1.50 -7.01
CA TRP A 104 24.67 -2.07 -7.60
C TRP A 104 24.75 -3.59 -7.73
N GLU A 105 25.92 -4.14 -8.11
CA GLU A 105 26.08 -5.60 -8.19
C GLU A 105 25.87 -6.27 -6.82
N ASN A 106 26.42 -5.68 -5.75
CA ASN A 106 26.22 -6.18 -4.39
C ASN A 106 24.75 -6.03 -3.93
N GLU A 107 24.13 -4.88 -4.22
CA GLU A 107 22.75 -4.60 -3.88
C GLU A 107 21.79 -5.57 -4.55
N LYS A 108 22.00 -5.91 -5.84
CA LYS A 108 21.21 -6.94 -6.54
C LYS A 108 21.27 -8.30 -5.83
N ALA A 109 22.45 -8.72 -5.42
CA ALA A 109 22.64 -10.00 -4.74
C ALA A 109 21.88 -10.01 -3.40
N GLU A 110 21.98 -8.93 -2.61
CA GLU A 110 21.27 -8.79 -1.35
C GLU A 110 19.74 -8.76 -1.57
N LEU A 111 19.26 -8.01 -2.55
CA LEU A 111 17.83 -7.94 -2.88
C LEU A 111 17.27 -9.30 -3.32
N LEU A 112 18.04 -10.04 -4.14
CA LEU A 112 17.65 -11.38 -4.56
C LEU A 112 17.52 -12.34 -3.36
N ASP A 113 18.46 -12.30 -2.42
CA ASP A 113 18.37 -13.13 -1.22
C ASP A 113 17.16 -12.77 -0.34
N LYS A 114 16.83 -11.48 -0.21
CA LYS A 114 15.61 -11.03 0.49
C LYS A 114 14.34 -11.50 -0.22
N LEU A 115 14.31 -11.44 -1.54
CA LEU A 115 13.20 -11.96 -2.34
C LEU A 115 13.04 -13.48 -2.20
N ARG A 116 14.15 -14.25 -2.20
CA ARG A 116 14.13 -15.70 -1.93
C ARG A 116 13.51 -16.00 -0.57
N LEU A 117 13.95 -15.32 0.48
CA LEU A 117 13.38 -15.48 1.82
C LEU A 117 11.88 -15.12 1.85
N THR A 118 11.48 -14.06 1.17
CA THR A 118 10.09 -13.64 1.06
C THR A 118 9.22 -14.71 0.38
N VAL A 119 9.63 -15.26 -0.77
CA VAL A 119 8.83 -16.29 -1.44
C VAL A 119 8.81 -17.59 -0.66
N GLN A 120 9.92 -17.96 -0.02
CA GLN A 120 9.97 -19.14 0.86
C GLN A 120 8.99 -19.03 2.03
N ALA A 121 8.96 -17.88 2.71
CA ALA A 121 8.06 -17.64 3.81
C ALA A 121 6.58 -17.62 3.38
N LEU A 122 6.28 -17.05 2.22
CA LEU A 122 4.90 -17.00 1.69
C LEU A 122 4.42 -18.38 1.21
N VAL A 123 5.27 -19.17 0.56
CA VAL A 123 4.91 -20.53 0.10
C VAL A 123 4.77 -21.49 1.30
N ALA A 124 5.53 -21.28 2.37
CA ALA A 124 5.40 -22.09 3.61
C ALA A 124 4.04 -21.92 4.30
N GLU A 125 3.28 -20.87 3.99
CA GLU A 125 1.90 -20.71 4.45
C GLU A 125 0.92 -21.55 3.61
N THR A 126 0.95 -22.87 3.79
CA THR A 126 0.29 -23.89 2.96
C THR A 126 -1.23 -23.76 2.84
N ASP A 127 -1.89 -23.10 3.78
CA ASP A 127 -3.34 -22.87 3.77
C ASP A 127 -3.80 -21.87 2.72
N TRP A 128 -2.87 -21.02 2.23
CA TRP A 128 -3.16 -19.93 1.32
C TRP A 128 -2.64 -20.22 -0.10
N THR A 129 -3.47 -19.99 -1.09
CA THR A 129 -3.11 -20.11 -2.51
C THR A 129 -3.29 -18.75 -3.18
N PRO A 130 -2.28 -18.19 -3.83
CA PRO A 130 -2.41 -16.96 -4.60
C PRO A 130 -3.41 -17.13 -5.73
N ILE A 131 -4.29 -16.16 -5.93
CA ILE A 131 -5.31 -16.17 -7.00
C ILE A 131 -5.30 -14.93 -7.87
N GLU A 132 -4.85 -13.77 -7.34
CA GLU A 132 -4.77 -12.52 -8.07
C GLU A 132 -3.50 -11.75 -7.67
N PHE A 133 -2.89 -11.06 -8.65
CA PHE A 133 -1.74 -10.17 -8.49
C PHE A 133 -2.02 -8.87 -9.19
N GLU A 134 -1.63 -7.73 -8.56
CA GLU A 134 -1.89 -6.39 -9.07
C GLU A 134 -3.35 -6.22 -9.50
N MET A 135 -4.26 -6.66 -8.61
CA MET A 135 -5.70 -6.65 -8.86
C MET A 135 -6.23 -5.21 -8.91
N GLU A 136 -6.54 -4.73 -10.10
CA GLU A 136 -7.09 -3.39 -10.30
C GLU A 136 -8.57 -3.28 -9.94
N PHE A 137 -8.97 -2.11 -9.42
CA PHE A 137 -10.35 -1.68 -9.25
C PHE A 137 -10.46 -0.16 -9.50
N GLY A 138 -11.55 0.27 -10.14
CA GLY A 138 -11.74 1.67 -10.54
C GLY A 138 -10.80 2.13 -11.64
N LYS A 139 -10.25 1.22 -12.43
CA LYS A 139 -9.41 1.48 -13.58
C LYS A 139 -9.83 0.59 -14.76
N GLY A 140 -9.70 1.10 -15.99
CA GLY A 140 -10.11 0.38 -17.19
C GLY A 140 -11.57 -0.06 -17.08
N ASP A 141 -11.82 -1.34 -17.33
CA ASP A 141 -13.15 -1.95 -17.29
C ASP A 141 -13.60 -2.37 -15.88
N TYR A 142 -12.73 -2.23 -14.87
CA TYR A 142 -13.05 -2.63 -13.51
C TYR A 142 -13.78 -1.53 -12.75
N PRO A 143 -14.93 -1.84 -12.09
CA PRO A 143 -15.69 -0.86 -11.36
C PRO A 143 -14.90 -0.33 -10.15
N PRO A 144 -15.10 0.96 -9.78
CA PRO A 144 -14.55 1.48 -8.54
C PRO A 144 -15.22 0.85 -7.33
N LEU A 145 -14.50 0.84 -6.21
CA LEU A 145 -15.13 0.57 -4.93
C LEU A 145 -16.03 1.75 -4.57
N ILE A 146 -17.31 1.45 -4.32
CA ILE A 146 -18.31 2.42 -3.90
C ILE A 146 -18.52 2.24 -2.40
N ILE A 147 -18.27 3.29 -1.63
CA ILE A 147 -18.49 3.30 -0.18
C ILE A 147 -19.58 4.33 0.14
N ASP A 148 -20.69 3.86 0.72
CA ASP A 148 -21.75 4.71 1.23
C ASP A 148 -21.39 5.19 2.65
N LEU A 149 -21.26 6.50 2.83
CA LEU A 149 -21.01 7.15 4.11
C LEU A 149 -22.27 7.75 4.74
N GLY A 150 -23.43 7.38 4.22
CA GLY A 150 -24.74 7.87 4.64
C GLY A 150 -25.12 9.21 4.02
N ALA A 151 -24.41 10.27 4.29
CA ALA A 151 -24.65 11.58 3.68
C ALA A 151 -24.07 11.70 2.27
N GLU A 152 -23.17 10.82 1.89
CA GLU A 152 -22.45 10.85 0.61
C GLU A 152 -21.87 9.50 0.23
N VAL A 153 -21.46 9.41 -1.03
CA VAL A 153 -20.85 8.22 -1.63
C VAL A 153 -19.42 8.53 -2.03
N LEU A 154 -18.49 7.67 -1.64
CA LEU A 154 -17.10 7.72 -2.09
C LEU A 154 -16.85 6.72 -3.21
N ARG A 155 -16.09 7.16 -4.22
CA ARG A 155 -15.56 6.32 -5.28
C ARG A 155 -14.06 6.14 -5.03
N ILE A 156 -13.60 4.90 -4.91
CA ILE A 156 -12.18 4.60 -4.67
C ILE A 156 -11.66 3.70 -5.78
N ARG A 157 -10.47 4.02 -6.27
CA ARG A 157 -9.69 3.21 -7.21
C ARG A 157 -8.38 2.80 -6.59
N GLY A 158 -7.85 1.69 -7.03
CA GLY A 158 -6.55 1.21 -6.56
C GLY A 158 -6.11 -0.07 -7.23
N VAL A 159 -5.04 -0.60 -6.68
CA VAL A 159 -4.47 -1.88 -7.04
C VAL A 159 -4.18 -2.62 -5.74
N VAL A 160 -4.58 -3.88 -5.66
CA VAL A 160 -4.24 -4.78 -4.55
C VAL A 160 -3.10 -5.67 -5.02
N ASP A 161 -1.97 -5.62 -4.33
CA ASP A 161 -0.74 -6.29 -4.79
C ASP A 161 -0.94 -7.80 -4.94
N ARG A 162 -1.62 -8.45 -3.97
CA ARG A 162 -1.89 -9.88 -4.01
C ARG A 162 -3.17 -10.24 -3.25
N VAL A 163 -3.93 -11.17 -3.80
CA VAL A 163 -5.06 -11.82 -3.14
C VAL A 163 -4.82 -13.33 -3.09
N ASP A 164 -4.96 -13.90 -1.91
CA ASP A 164 -4.89 -15.35 -1.70
C ASP A 164 -6.25 -15.91 -1.31
N ARG A 165 -6.45 -17.22 -1.56
CA ARG A 165 -7.63 -17.99 -1.16
C ARG A 165 -7.22 -19.18 -0.31
N ASN A 166 -7.94 -19.42 0.80
CA ASN A 166 -7.73 -20.61 1.60
C ASN A 166 -8.60 -21.78 1.16
N SER A 167 -8.41 -22.94 1.77
CA SER A 167 -9.17 -24.16 1.48
C SER A 167 -10.67 -24.04 1.72
N SER A 168 -11.11 -23.09 2.56
CA SER A 168 -12.53 -22.78 2.82
C SER A 168 -13.12 -21.74 1.84
N GLY A 169 -12.36 -21.30 0.84
CA GLY A 169 -12.79 -20.28 -0.14
C GLY A 169 -12.74 -18.85 0.38
N GLN A 170 -12.25 -18.61 1.59
CA GLN A 170 -12.08 -17.28 2.16
C GLN A 170 -10.83 -16.61 1.64
N LEU A 171 -10.80 -15.27 1.67
CA LEU A 171 -9.75 -14.48 1.04
C LEU A 171 -8.86 -13.76 2.05
N ARG A 172 -7.59 -13.59 1.65
CA ARG A 172 -6.60 -12.73 2.29
C ARG A 172 -6.10 -11.71 1.30
N VAL A 173 -6.00 -10.45 1.73
CA VAL A 173 -5.32 -9.39 0.96
C VAL A 173 -3.93 -9.17 1.52
N ILE A 174 -2.95 -9.06 0.63
CA ILE A 174 -1.55 -8.75 0.97
C ILE A 174 -1.17 -7.47 0.24
N ASP A 175 -0.58 -6.53 0.98
CA ASP A 175 0.03 -5.32 0.47
C ASP A 175 1.52 -5.34 0.80
N TYR A 176 2.36 -5.34 -0.22
CA TYR A 176 3.80 -5.43 -0.08
C TYR A 176 4.41 -4.08 0.34
N LYS A 177 5.39 -4.11 1.24
CA LYS A 177 6.12 -2.93 1.69
C LYS A 177 7.63 -3.18 1.60
N SER A 178 8.34 -2.34 0.87
CA SER A 178 9.81 -2.42 0.71
C SER A 178 10.56 -1.69 1.81
N GLY A 179 9.96 -0.71 2.49
CA GLY A 179 10.57 0.08 3.55
C GLY A 179 10.23 -0.37 4.96
N SER A 180 10.99 0.13 5.94
CA SER A 180 10.62 0.08 7.35
C SER A 180 9.49 1.06 7.59
N THR A 181 8.27 0.59 7.68
CA THR A 181 7.12 1.42 7.99
C THR A 181 6.44 0.93 9.24
N HIS A 182 5.82 1.85 9.98
CA HIS A 182 4.97 1.50 11.09
C HIS A 182 3.67 0.88 10.54
N LEU A 183 3.47 -0.41 10.78
CA LEU A 183 2.39 -1.22 10.24
C LEU A 183 1.66 -1.91 11.40
N THR A 184 1.18 -1.09 12.35
CA THR A 184 0.58 -1.57 13.59
C THR A 184 -0.93 -1.33 13.63
N ALA A 185 -1.62 -2.00 14.55
CA ALA A 185 -3.04 -1.75 14.80
C ALA A 185 -3.33 -0.29 15.20
N ASN A 186 -2.38 0.37 15.88
CA ASN A 186 -2.54 1.78 16.23
C ASN A 186 -2.48 2.70 15.01
N ASP A 187 -1.71 2.35 13.97
CA ASP A 187 -1.67 3.18 12.76
C ASP A 187 -3.02 3.14 12.03
N LEU A 188 -3.74 2.02 12.06
CA LEU A 188 -5.11 1.96 11.57
C LEU A 188 -6.07 2.75 12.47
N LYS A 189 -5.97 2.60 13.80
CA LYS A 189 -6.79 3.35 14.76
C LYS A 189 -6.60 4.86 14.65
N ASP A 190 -5.40 5.31 14.31
CA ASP A 190 -5.06 6.72 14.10
C ASP A 190 -5.47 7.24 12.70
N GLY A 191 -5.90 6.36 11.81
CA GLY A 191 -6.29 6.69 10.42
C GLY A 191 -5.10 6.89 9.47
N HIS A 192 -3.93 6.37 9.82
CA HIS A 192 -2.70 6.48 9.01
C HIS A 192 -2.55 5.35 8.01
N ARG A 193 -3.19 4.19 8.25
CA ARG A 193 -3.11 2.97 7.43
C ARG A 193 -4.51 2.44 7.13
N LEU A 194 -5.08 2.90 6.02
CA LEU A 194 -6.43 2.56 5.59
C LEU A 194 -6.47 1.58 4.40
N GLN A 195 -5.30 1.29 3.79
CA GLN A 195 -5.21 0.46 2.59
C GLN A 195 -5.83 -0.92 2.79
N LEU A 196 -5.43 -1.66 3.83
CA LEU A 196 -5.89 -3.04 4.01
C LEU A 196 -7.40 -3.18 4.13
N PRO A 197 -8.12 -2.43 4.99
CA PRO A 197 -9.58 -2.51 5.03
C PRO A 197 -10.27 -2.01 3.74
N ILE A 198 -9.70 -1.01 3.05
CA ILE A 198 -10.18 -0.57 1.73
C ILE A 198 -10.00 -1.71 0.72
N TYR A 199 -8.86 -2.38 0.70
CA TYR A 199 -8.59 -3.50 -0.21
C TYR A 199 -9.48 -4.72 0.10
N ALA A 200 -9.75 -5.00 1.38
CA ALA A 200 -10.71 -6.03 1.76
C ALA A 200 -12.11 -5.74 1.19
N LEU A 201 -12.59 -4.49 1.30
CA LEU A 201 -13.83 -4.07 0.67
C LEU A 201 -13.78 -4.15 -0.86
N ALA A 202 -12.67 -3.75 -1.49
CA ALA A 202 -12.52 -3.80 -2.94
C ALA A 202 -12.61 -5.23 -3.48
N VAL A 203 -11.97 -6.18 -2.80
CA VAL A 203 -12.03 -7.61 -3.15
C VAL A 203 -13.44 -8.15 -3.02
N ARG A 204 -14.17 -7.78 -1.95
CA ARG A 204 -15.52 -8.23 -1.67
C ARG A 204 -16.56 -7.56 -2.58
N ASP A 205 -16.55 -6.23 -2.65
CA ASP A 205 -17.68 -5.45 -3.17
C ASP A 205 -17.46 -4.96 -4.62
N ALA A 206 -16.24 -4.56 -4.98
CA ALA A 206 -15.93 -4.11 -6.34
C ALA A 206 -15.62 -5.28 -7.27
N ARG A 207 -14.78 -6.22 -6.83
CA ARG A 207 -14.34 -7.35 -7.65
C ARG A 207 -15.16 -8.64 -7.41
N LYS A 208 -15.94 -8.71 -6.32
CA LYS A 208 -16.84 -9.82 -5.97
C LYS A 208 -16.15 -11.20 -5.97
N LEU A 209 -14.88 -11.24 -5.50
CA LEU A 209 -14.09 -12.46 -5.50
C LEU A 209 -14.44 -13.40 -4.33
N GLY A 210 -15.02 -12.87 -3.25
CA GLY A 210 -15.39 -13.64 -2.07
C GLY A 210 -15.26 -12.84 -0.77
N ILE A 211 -15.23 -13.54 0.36
CA ILE A 211 -15.24 -12.95 1.70
C ILE A 211 -13.80 -12.83 2.22
N PRO A 212 -13.27 -11.60 2.42
CA PRO A 212 -11.97 -11.40 3.03
C PRO A 212 -12.05 -11.63 4.55
N VAL A 213 -11.19 -12.48 5.07
CA VAL A 213 -11.06 -12.77 6.51
C VAL A 213 -9.75 -12.30 7.08
N GLU A 214 -8.78 -11.98 6.22
CA GLU A 214 -7.46 -11.49 6.61
C GLU A 214 -6.97 -10.39 5.66
N GLY A 215 -6.17 -9.48 6.21
CA GLY A 215 -5.37 -8.51 5.49
C GLY A 215 -4.07 -8.27 6.22
N ILE A 216 -2.97 -8.31 5.50
CA ILE A 216 -1.63 -8.13 6.05
C ILE A 216 -0.78 -7.22 5.18
N TYR A 217 0.08 -6.45 5.83
CA TYR A 217 1.23 -5.87 5.17
C TYR A 217 2.36 -6.90 5.18
N TRP A 218 3.02 -7.09 4.06
CA TRP A 218 4.19 -7.95 3.97
C TRP A 218 5.44 -7.14 3.73
N LYS A 219 6.40 -7.21 4.65
CA LYS A 219 7.69 -6.53 4.56
C LYS A 219 8.64 -7.36 3.69
N ILE A 220 8.85 -6.95 2.44
CA ILE A 220 9.67 -7.70 1.47
C ILE A 220 11.10 -7.90 2.00
N LEU A 221 11.76 -6.81 2.42
CA LEU A 221 13.16 -6.87 2.87
C LEU A 221 13.34 -7.55 4.23
N GLY A 222 12.27 -7.70 5.01
CA GLY A 222 12.25 -8.45 6.27
C GLY A 222 11.77 -9.89 6.14
N ALA A 223 11.21 -10.26 4.99
CA ALA A 223 10.57 -11.56 4.74
C ALA A 223 9.54 -11.95 5.83
N GLU A 224 8.75 -10.99 6.30
CA GLU A 224 7.81 -11.18 7.41
C GLU A 224 6.53 -10.36 7.24
N ALA A 225 5.45 -10.83 7.85
CA ALA A 225 4.22 -10.05 7.96
C ALA A 225 4.39 -8.90 8.97
N GLY A 226 3.81 -7.74 8.66
CA GLY A 226 3.67 -6.64 9.61
C GLY A 226 2.82 -7.04 10.83
N SER A 227 2.89 -6.24 11.89
CA SER A 227 2.15 -6.53 13.13
C SER A 227 0.64 -6.27 13.02
N LEU A 228 0.18 -5.45 12.08
CA LEU A 228 -1.24 -5.31 11.78
C LEU A 228 -1.70 -6.55 10.99
N LYS A 229 -2.62 -7.30 11.58
CA LYS A 229 -3.36 -8.39 10.95
C LYS A 229 -4.85 -8.09 11.12
N LEU A 230 -5.59 -7.98 10.03
CA LEU A 230 -7.02 -7.62 10.11
C LEU A 230 -7.82 -8.66 10.88
N SER A 231 -7.50 -9.96 10.74
CA SER A 231 -8.17 -11.06 11.50
C SER A 231 -8.06 -10.91 13.02
N LYS A 232 -7.03 -10.22 13.52
CA LYS A 232 -6.79 -9.99 14.96
C LYS A 232 -7.22 -8.60 15.44
N PHE A 233 -7.71 -7.77 14.54
CA PHE A 233 -8.12 -6.40 14.88
C PHE A 233 -9.43 -6.43 15.67
N LYS A 234 -9.57 -5.54 16.66
CA LYS A 234 -10.76 -5.49 17.53
C LYS A 234 -11.13 -4.06 17.86
N THR A 235 -12.43 -3.82 17.90
CA THR A 235 -13.09 -2.67 18.52
C THR A 235 -13.96 -3.18 19.70
N ASP A 236 -14.67 -2.28 20.35
CA ASP A 236 -15.62 -2.67 21.42
C ASP A 236 -16.86 -3.40 20.88
N THR A 237 -17.17 -3.21 19.60
CA THR A 237 -18.38 -3.70 18.93
C THR A 237 -18.11 -4.87 18.00
N ASN A 238 -16.95 -4.90 17.34
CA ASN A 238 -16.62 -5.83 16.28
C ASN A 238 -15.23 -6.46 16.43
N GLN A 239 -14.97 -7.50 15.65
CA GLN A 239 -13.65 -8.13 15.55
C GLN A 239 -13.32 -8.50 14.11
N GLY A 240 -12.03 -8.71 13.83
CA GLY A 240 -11.56 -9.12 12.52
C GLY A 240 -11.65 -7.99 11.48
N VAL A 241 -11.89 -8.38 10.24
CA VAL A 241 -11.97 -7.46 9.10
C VAL A 241 -13.10 -6.43 9.28
N ASP A 242 -14.23 -6.82 9.85
CA ASP A 242 -15.36 -5.90 10.07
C ASP A 242 -15.02 -4.79 11.08
N ALA A 243 -14.26 -5.11 12.12
CA ALA A 243 -13.77 -4.09 13.07
C ALA A 243 -12.82 -3.09 12.39
N ALA A 244 -11.96 -3.57 11.50
CA ALA A 244 -11.05 -2.72 10.73
C ALA A 244 -11.81 -1.81 9.74
N ILE A 245 -12.85 -2.35 9.10
CA ILE A 245 -13.74 -1.59 8.21
C ILE A 245 -14.50 -0.50 9.00
N GLU A 246 -15.04 -0.83 10.17
CA GLU A 246 -15.71 0.14 11.04
C GLU A 246 -14.82 1.35 11.37
N VAL A 247 -13.59 1.11 11.81
CA VAL A 247 -12.62 2.17 12.09
C VAL A 247 -12.26 2.97 10.84
N MET A 248 -12.01 2.29 9.74
CA MET A 248 -11.74 2.95 8.46
C MET A 248 -12.89 3.85 8.03
N MET A 249 -14.15 3.40 8.12
CA MET A 249 -15.35 4.18 7.74
C MET A 249 -15.44 5.48 8.55
N ALA A 250 -15.20 5.42 9.87
CA ALA A 250 -15.19 6.62 10.72
C ALA A 250 -14.11 7.62 10.28
N HIS A 251 -12.93 7.12 9.91
CA HIS A 251 -11.87 7.97 9.39
C HIS A 251 -12.19 8.56 8.02
N LEU A 252 -12.80 7.80 7.11
CA LEU A 252 -13.18 8.29 5.78
C LEU A 252 -14.16 9.48 5.88
N VAL A 253 -15.17 9.39 6.75
CA VAL A 253 -16.10 10.50 7.01
C VAL A 253 -15.34 11.75 7.45
N ARG A 254 -14.46 11.61 8.46
CA ARG A 254 -13.65 12.73 8.99
C ARG A 254 -12.72 13.31 7.93
N ILE A 255 -12.04 12.47 7.16
CA ILE A 255 -11.07 12.88 6.13
C ILE A 255 -11.78 13.67 5.02
N VAL A 256 -12.89 13.16 4.49
CA VAL A 256 -13.57 13.80 3.36
C VAL A 256 -14.20 15.12 3.77
N ASN A 257 -14.85 15.16 4.94
CA ASN A 257 -15.40 16.40 5.48
C ASN A 257 -14.32 17.45 5.71
N GLY A 258 -13.18 17.09 6.33
CA GLY A 258 -12.10 18.03 6.56
C GLY A 258 -11.46 18.53 5.24
N ILE A 259 -11.30 17.69 4.23
CA ILE A 259 -10.79 18.11 2.92
C ILE A 259 -11.75 19.12 2.26
N ARG A 260 -13.05 18.86 2.26
CA ARG A 260 -14.05 19.74 1.64
C ARG A 260 -14.22 21.05 2.39
N SER A 261 -14.16 21.02 3.71
CA SER A 261 -14.17 22.23 4.55
C SER A 261 -12.86 23.02 4.51
N ALA A 262 -11.87 22.54 3.75
CA ALA A 262 -10.52 23.14 3.65
C ALA A 262 -9.78 23.20 5.01
N GLU A 263 -9.95 22.18 5.83
CA GLU A 263 -9.28 22.04 7.11
C GLU A 263 -7.94 21.31 6.94
N PHE A 264 -6.84 22.05 6.91
CA PHE A 264 -5.50 21.50 6.68
C PHE A 264 -4.51 21.85 7.81
N PRO A 265 -4.84 21.56 9.09
CA PRO A 265 -3.89 21.79 10.17
C PRO A 265 -2.65 20.91 10.01
N SER A 266 -1.48 21.45 10.35
CA SER A 266 -0.27 20.65 10.46
C SER A 266 -0.37 19.75 11.70
N LYS A 267 0.01 18.47 11.53
CA LYS A 267 0.01 17.47 12.60
C LYS A 267 1.30 16.67 12.49
N THR A 268 2.07 16.60 13.57
CA THR A 268 3.19 15.66 13.68
C THR A 268 2.62 14.27 13.96
N PRO A 269 2.86 13.27 13.10
CA PRO A 269 2.51 11.89 13.40
C PRO A 269 3.28 11.37 14.62
N ARG A 270 2.73 10.37 15.31
CA ARG A 270 3.35 9.79 16.52
C ARG A 270 4.78 9.28 16.30
N VAL A 271 5.10 8.86 15.10
CA VAL A 271 6.41 8.33 14.70
C VAL A 271 7.31 9.36 14.01
N GLY A 272 6.90 10.63 14.00
CA GLY A 272 7.59 11.67 13.26
C GLY A 272 7.03 11.92 11.86
N CYS A 273 7.54 12.93 11.21
CA CYS A 273 7.16 13.32 9.87
C CYS A 273 8.00 12.54 8.84
N PRO A 274 7.39 12.02 7.77
CA PRO A 274 8.15 11.31 6.75
C PRO A 274 9.18 12.23 6.09
N SER A 275 10.36 11.68 5.80
CA SER A 275 11.48 12.42 5.19
C SER A 275 11.15 13.07 3.84
N TYR A 276 10.18 12.48 3.12
CA TYR A 276 9.67 12.98 1.84
C TYR A 276 8.53 14.01 1.99
N CYS A 277 8.30 14.55 3.19
CA CYS A 277 7.27 15.57 3.38
C CYS A 277 7.64 16.85 2.62
N PRO A 278 6.82 17.32 1.66
CA PRO A 278 7.15 18.53 0.90
C PRO A 278 7.19 19.79 1.77
N GLY A 279 6.56 19.76 2.94
CA GLY A 279 6.55 20.86 3.90
C GLY A 279 7.74 20.88 4.87
N ALA A 280 8.69 19.95 4.78
CA ALA A 280 9.77 19.78 5.74
C ALA A 280 10.58 21.05 6.02
N GLN A 281 10.79 21.89 4.98
CA GLN A 281 11.63 23.09 5.07
C GLN A 281 10.93 24.31 5.72
N TRP A 282 9.59 24.33 5.79
CA TRP A 282 8.82 25.49 6.28
C TRP A 282 7.70 25.16 7.25
N CYS A 283 7.46 23.87 7.52
CA CYS A 283 6.46 23.46 8.50
C CYS A 283 7.04 23.59 9.92
N TRP A 284 6.47 24.46 10.72
CA TRP A 284 6.91 24.68 12.10
C TRP A 284 6.67 23.48 13.03
N ARG A 285 5.89 22.48 12.60
CA ARG A 285 5.66 21.21 13.30
C ARG A 285 6.42 20.04 12.70
N PHE A 286 7.37 20.31 11.82
CA PHE A 286 8.15 19.22 11.23
C PHE A 286 9.11 18.63 12.26
N GLU A 287 8.91 17.37 12.56
CA GLU A 287 9.80 16.53 13.36
C GLU A 287 10.12 15.30 12.53
N PRO A 288 11.39 15.04 12.20
CA PRO A 288 11.74 13.89 11.36
C PRO A 288 11.38 12.56 12.04
N GLU A 289 11.03 11.57 11.24
CA GLU A 289 10.86 10.19 11.68
C GLU A 289 12.19 9.62 12.19
N TYR A 290 12.19 8.94 13.34
CA TYR A 290 13.35 8.34 13.98
C TYR A 290 13.49 6.87 13.69
#